data_f63882c677ae4ad6ec72150790ef372d
#
_entry.id   f63882c677ae4ad6ec72150790ef372d
#
_cell.length_a   1.000
_cell.length_b   1.000
_cell.length_c   1.000
_cell.angle_alpha   90.00
_cell.angle_beta   90.00
_cell.angle_gamma   90.00
#
_symmetry.space_group_name_H-M   'P 1'
#
loop_
_entity.id
_entity.type
_entity.pdbx_description
1 polymer ?
#
loop_
_entity_poly.entity_id
_entity_poly.type
_entity_poly.pdbx_seq_one_letter_code
_entity_poly.pdbx_strand_id
1 'polypeptide(L)'
;MKLSKGKKLFILGAILVVIDQVIKVLVKTNMDLGETIDVIGDWFKLHFVLNKGMAFGMAFGGLWGKILLSLFRIVLFVVLFRWIGKLAKNPETPTGVLVGLTMITAGAMGNIVDCFFYGLIWPETVTPGAPFAFMFGQVVDMFYFPLFDYKLPWMEYPRTFFGAVFNFADSCVTCGSFYLILFHYRYFAKEEENKEKVKINLEK
;
A
#
# COMPACT_ATOMS: atom_id res chain seq x y z
N MET A 1 20.45 -25.57 -6.53
CA MET A 1 19.09 -25.62 -7.12
C MET A 1 18.63 -24.19 -7.41
N LYS A 2 18.40 -23.81 -8.67
CA LYS A 2 17.92 -22.44 -9.01
C LYS A 2 16.45 -22.32 -8.65
N LEU A 3 16.10 -21.29 -7.85
CA LEU A 3 14.71 -20.97 -7.51
C LEU A 3 13.91 -20.58 -8.76
N SER A 4 12.66 -21.06 -8.86
CA SER A 4 11.76 -20.64 -9.94
C SER A 4 11.41 -19.15 -9.82
N LYS A 5 11.04 -18.51 -10.95
CA LYS A 5 10.66 -17.09 -11.02
C LYS A 5 9.57 -16.75 -9.98
N GLY A 6 8.53 -17.57 -9.87
CA GLY A 6 7.48 -17.39 -8.87
C GLY A 6 7.96 -17.48 -7.42
N LYS A 7 8.87 -18.41 -7.11
CA LYS A 7 9.44 -18.50 -5.75
C LYS A 7 10.25 -17.26 -5.39
N LYS A 8 11.03 -16.70 -6.32
CA LYS A 8 11.78 -15.45 -6.09
C LYS A 8 10.85 -14.28 -5.80
N LEU A 9 9.75 -14.15 -6.55
CA LEU A 9 8.76 -13.10 -6.35
C LEU A 9 8.02 -13.25 -5.00
N PHE A 10 7.68 -14.48 -4.63
CA PHE A 10 7.09 -14.74 -3.31
C PHE A 10 8.04 -14.34 -2.17
N ILE A 11 9.33 -14.68 -2.27
CA ILE A 11 10.34 -14.29 -1.28
C ILE A 11 10.47 -12.77 -1.24
N LEU A 12 10.52 -12.09 -2.38
CA LEU A 12 10.55 -10.63 -2.45
C LEU A 12 9.33 -10.03 -1.73
N GLY A 13 8.13 -10.48 -2.06
CA GLY A 13 6.90 -10.01 -1.42
C GLY A 13 6.90 -10.24 0.09
N ALA A 14 7.33 -11.43 0.54
CA ALA A 14 7.42 -11.74 1.96
C ALA A 14 8.43 -10.82 2.69
N ILE A 15 9.60 -10.55 2.09
CA ILE A 15 10.60 -9.64 2.66
C ILE A 15 10.01 -8.23 2.79
N LEU A 16 9.32 -7.71 1.77
CA LEU A 16 8.71 -6.37 1.82
C LEU A 16 7.65 -6.28 2.93
N VAL A 17 6.80 -7.30 3.08
CA VAL A 17 5.82 -7.36 4.18
C VAL A 17 6.50 -7.40 5.54
N VAL A 18 7.57 -8.20 5.69
CA VAL A 18 8.31 -8.29 6.95
C VAL A 18 8.96 -6.95 7.30
N ILE A 19 9.57 -6.27 6.34
CA ILE A 19 10.16 -4.93 6.55
C ILE A 19 9.08 -3.95 7.02
N ASP A 20 7.92 -3.90 6.35
CA ASP A 20 6.78 -3.07 6.75
C ASP A 20 6.37 -3.33 8.19
N GLN A 21 6.15 -4.60 8.54
CA GLN A 21 5.70 -4.98 9.88
C GLN A 21 6.75 -4.70 10.95
N VAL A 22 8.03 -4.91 10.67
CA VAL A 22 9.12 -4.57 11.61
C VAL A 22 9.13 -3.07 11.90
N ILE A 23 9.06 -2.23 10.87
CA ILE A 23 9.03 -0.77 11.05
C ILE A 23 7.80 -0.35 11.86
N LYS A 24 6.61 -0.86 11.52
CA LYS A 24 5.35 -0.55 12.22
C LYS A 24 5.37 -0.97 13.69
N VAL A 25 5.87 -2.17 13.99
CA VAL A 25 6.02 -2.66 15.38
C VAL A 25 7.00 -1.78 16.15
N LEU A 26 8.16 -1.44 15.56
CA LEU A 26 9.13 -0.55 16.20
C LEU A 26 8.52 0.81 16.52
N VAL A 27 7.81 1.43 15.59
CA VAL A 27 7.12 2.70 15.84
C VAL A 27 6.08 2.55 16.93
N LYS A 28 5.19 1.55 16.82
CA LYS A 28 4.10 1.32 17.78
C LYS A 28 4.58 1.06 19.21
N THR A 29 5.76 0.45 19.38
CA THR A 29 6.29 0.07 20.69
C THR A 29 7.25 1.08 21.29
N ASN A 30 7.79 2.04 20.52
CA ASN A 30 8.79 3.00 20.97
C ASN A 30 8.38 4.47 20.83
N MET A 31 7.21 4.74 20.26
CA MET A 31 6.69 6.11 20.11
C MET A 31 5.30 6.22 20.73
N ASP A 32 5.01 7.39 21.31
CA ASP A 32 3.67 7.74 21.75
C ASP A 32 2.80 8.18 20.56
N LEU A 33 1.49 7.93 20.64
CA LEU A 33 0.56 8.34 19.59
C LEU A 33 0.56 9.86 19.43
N GLY A 34 0.84 10.33 18.19
CA GLY A 34 0.99 11.75 17.88
C GLY A 34 2.41 12.29 18.09
N GLU A 35 3.32 11.49 18.60
CA GLU A 35 4.73 11.88 18.74
C GLU A 35 5.38 12.14 17.38
N THR A 36 6.29 13.12 17.34
CA THR A 36 7.08 13.46 16.15
C THR A 36 8.55 13.48 16.50
N ILE A 37 9.35 12.74 15.73
CA ILE A 37 10.81 12.67 15.84
C ILE A 37 11.42 13.19 14.54
N ASP A 38 12.29 14.19 14.63
CA ASP A 38 13.03 14.69 13.48
C ASP A 38 14.16 13.72 13.11
N VAL A 39 14.14 13.21 11.87
CA VAL A 39 15.13 12.24 11.38
C VAL A 39 16.22 12.94 10.57
N ILE A 40 15.82 13.77 9.59
CA ILE A 40 16.76 14.54 8.76
C ILE A 40 16.23 15.97 8.64
N GLY A 41 16.82 16.89 9.39
CA GLY A 41 16.40 18.29 9.39
C GLY A 41 14.90 18.43 9.63
N ASP A 42 14.29 19.44 9.00
CA ASP A 42 12.86 19.72 9.16
C ASP A 42 11.98 19.01 8.12
N TRP A 43 12.58 18.34 7.13
CA TRP A 43 11.86 17.84 5.96
C TRP A 43 11.55 16.32 5.99
N PHE A 44 12.24 15.52 6.83
CA PHE A 44 11.91 14.11 7.06
C PHE A 44 11.77 13.82 8.55
N LYS A 45 10.58 13.42 8.94
CA LYS A 45 10.20 13.15 10.32
C LYS A 45 9.53 11.79 10.43
N LEU A 46 9.61 11.17 11.59
CA LEU A 46 8.69 10.10 12.00
C LEU A 46 7.57 10.74 12.81
N HIS A 47 6.34 10.56 12.38
CA HIS A 47 5.15 11.04 13.09
C HIS A 47 4.17 9.88 13.24
N PHE A 48 4.02 9.37 14.47
CA PHE A 48 3.18 8.21 14.70
C PHE A 48 1.71 8.56 14.71
N VAL A 49 0.96 8.03 13.76
CA VAL A 49 -0.49 8.17 13.69
C VAL A 49 -1.17 6.83 13.43
N LEU A 50 -2.40 6.70 13.94
CA LEU A 50 -3.28 5.56 13.65
C LEU A 50 -4.29 5.95 12.57
N ASN A 51 -4.15 5.35 11.39
CA ASN A 51 -5.00 5.62 10.23
C ASN A 51 -6.32 4.84 10.33
N LYS A 52 -7.40 5.58 10.52
CA LYS A 52 -8.78 5.07 10.69
C LYS A 52 -9.44 4.62 9.38
N GLY A 53 -8.70 4.55 8.27
CA GLY A 53 -9.25 4.20 6.97
C GLY A 53 -9.33 5.38 6.01
N MET A 54 -8.47 6.38 6.18
CA MET A 54 -8.28 7.45 5.20
C MET A 54 -7.38 6.97 4.07
N ALA A 55 -7.80 7.19 2.83
CA ALA A 55 -6.96 7.00 1.66
C ALA A 55 -6.87 8.35 0.91
N PHE A 56 -5.66 8.79 0.59
CA PHE A 56 -5.41 10.05 -0.12
C PHE A 56 -6.05 11.30 0.53
N GLY A 57 -6.12 11.34 1.87
CA GLY A 57 -6.73 12.47 2.59
C GLY A 57 -8.26 12.53 2.55
N MET A 58 -8.92 11.57 1.91
CA MET A 58 -10.37 11.45 1.91
C MET A 58 -10.83 10.55 3.06
N ALA A 59 -11.51 11.14 4.03
CA ALA A 59 -12.21 10.41 5.08
C ALA A 59 -13.55 9.89 4.53
N PHE A 60 -13.57 8.64 4.06
CA PHE A 60 -14.84 7.94 3.93
C PHE A 60 -15.31 7.63 5.35
N GLY A 61 -16.19 8.50 5.89
CA GLY A 61 -16.54 8.60 7.29
C GLY A 61 -16.69 7.29 8.07
N GLY A 62 -15.96 7.18 9.17
CA GLY A 62 -16.21 6.20 10.22
C GLY A 62 -15.97 4.73 9.85
N LEU A 63 -16.77 3.87 10.45
CA LEU A 63 -16.66 2.41 10.34
C LEU A 63 -16.86 1.89 8.92
N TRP A 64 -17.78 2.46 8.15
CA TRP A 64 -18.06 2.06 6.77
C TRP A 64 -16.88 2.32 5.83
N GLY A 65 -16.20 3.45 5.97
CA GLY A 65 -14.99 3.75 5.21
C GLY A 65 -13.88 2.74 5.50
N LYS A 66 -13.74 2.36 6.77
CA LYS A 66 -12.79 1.32 7.19
C LYS A 66 -13.09 -0.03 6.54
N ILE A 67 -14.35 -0.47 6.57
CA ILE A 67 -14.79 -1.73 5.96
C ILE A 67 -14.52 -1.72 4.45
N LEU A 68 -14.95 -0.66 3.77
CA LEU A 68 -14.78 -0.53 2.31
C LEU A 68 -13.30 -0.57 1.90
N LEU A 69 -12.45 0.18 2.60
CA LEU A 69 -11.02 0.21 2.31
C LEU A 69 -10.34 -1.14 2.61
N SER A 70 -10.72 -1.81 3.70
CA SER A 70 -10.19 -3.13 4.03
C SER A 70 -10.61 -4.17 2.98
N LEU A 71 -11.88 -4.16 2.56
CA LEU A 71 -12.38 -5.04 1.51
C LEU A 71 -11.68 -4.77 0.17
N PHE A 72 -11.51 -3.50 -0.20
CA PHE A 72 -10.77 -3.11 -1.41
C PHE A 72 -9.33 -3.68 -1.40
N ARG A 73 -8.60 -3.54 -0.27
CA ARG A 73 -7.25 -4.09 -0.11
C ARG A 73 -7.21 -5.61 -0.28
N ILE A 74 -8.18 -6.32 0.30
CA ILE A 74 -8.29 -7.79 0.18
C ILE A 74 -8.53 -8.20 -1.27
N VAL A 75 -9.49 -7.56 -1.94
CA VAL A 75 -9.81 -7.85 -3.35
C VAL A 75 -8.59 -7.56 -4.22
N LEU A 76 -7.96 -6.40 -4.04
CA LEU A 76 -6.74 -6.03 -4.77
C LEU A 76 -5.62 -7.06 -4.58
N PHE A 77 -5.35 -7.45 -3.33
CA PHE A 77 -4.36 -8.49 -3.02
C PHE A 77 -4.64 -9.80 -3.74
N VAL A 78 -5.89 -10.32 -3.65
CA VAL A 78 -6.27 -11.60 -4.27
C VAL A 78 -6.14 -11.54 -5.79
N VAL A 79 -6.63 -10.46 -6.41
CA VAL A 79 -6.56 -10.27 -7.86
C VAL A 79 -5.11 -10.20 -8.33
N LEU A 80 -4.29 -9.35 -7.70
CA LEU A 80 -2.89 -9.19 -8.09
C LEU A 80 -2.07 -10.45 -7.83
N PHE A 81 -2.28 -11.12 -6.70
CA PHE A 81 -1.56 -12.37 -6.37
C PHE A 81 -1.83 -13.46 -7.42
N ARG A 82 -3.10 -13.63 -7.83
CA ARG A 82 -3.46 -14.58 -8.90
C ARG A 82 -2.90 -14.18 -10.24
N TRP A 83 -2.94 -12.87 -10.55
CA TRP A 83 -2.42 -12.35 -11.80
C TRP A 83 -0.90 -12.52 -11.91
N ILE A 84 -0.13 -12.20 -10.86
CA ILE A 84 1.31 -12.46 -10.79
C ILE A 84 1.59 -13.95 -11.02
N GLY A 85 0.83 -14.85 -10.36
CA GLY A 85 0.98 -16.28 -10.53
C GLY A 85 0.77 -16.78 -11.97
N LYS A 86 -0.17 -16.15 -12.70
CA LYS A 86 -0.41 -16.39 -14.13
C LYS A 86 0.74 -15.84 -14.99
N LEU A 87 1.10 -14.58 -14.79
CA LEU A 87 2.14 -13.91 -15.57
C LEU A 87 3.53 -14.53 -15.36
N ALA A 88 3.85 -15.01 -14.15
CA ALA A 88 5.13 -15.64 -13.84
C ALA A 88 5.38 -16.96 -14.59
N LYS A 89 4.31 -17.59 -15.12
CA LYS A 89 4.40 -18.81 -15.96
C LYS A 89 4.76 -18.47 -17.43
N ASN A 90 4.50 -17.24 -17.88
CA ASN A 90 4.84 -16.81 -19.22
C ASN A 90 6.31 -16.32 -19.23
N PRO A 91 7.23 -16.98 -20.00
CA PRO A 91 8.64 -16.58 -20.09
C PRO A 91 8.82 -15.19 -20.69
N GLU A 92 7.93 -14.74 -21.56
CA GLU A 92 7.97 -13.42 -22.20
C GLU A 92 7.61 -12.26 -21.26
N THR A 93 6.98 -12.54 -20.11
CA THR A 93 6.66 -11.49 -19.14
C THR A 93 7.92 -10.87 -18.58
N PRO A 94 8.14 -9.54 -18.75
CA PRO A 94 9.31 -8.86 -18.22
C PRO A 94 9.37 -8.99 -16.68
N THR A 95 10.56 -9.27 -16.16
CA THR A 95 10.74 -9.40 -14.71
C THR A 95 10.36 -8.12 -13.96
N GLY A 96 10.60 -6.94 -14.57
CA GLY A 96 10.21 -5.66 -13.99
C GLY A 96 8.69 -5.53 -13.77
N VAL A 97 7.86 -5.99 -14.72
CA VAL A 97 6.39 -6.02 -14.54
C VAL A 97 6.02 -6.82 -13.30
N LEU A 98 6.62 -8.00 -13.14
CA LEU A 98 6.35 -8.87 -12.00
C LEU A 98 6.84 -8.27 -10.67
N VAL A 99 7.98 -7.59 -10.68
CA VAL A 99 8.51 -6.89 -9.49
C VAL A 99 7.58 -5.75 -9.09
N GLY A 100 7.17 -4.88 -10.02
CA GLY A 100 6.23 -3.79 -9.71
C GLY A 100 4.90 -4.28 -9.17
N LEU A 101 4.30 -5.32 -9.79
CA LEU A 101 3.08 -5.94 -9.28
C LEU A 101 3.28 -6.59 -7.89
N THR A 102 4.45 -7.19 -7.64
CA THR A 102 4.79 -7.78 -6.34
C THR A 102 4.91 -6.70 -5.26
N MET A 103 5.49 -5.53 -5.56
CA MET A 103 5.56 -4.40 -4.63
C MET A 103 4.16 -3.92 -4.23
N ILE A 104 3.26 -3.73 -5.20
CA ILE A 104 1.87 -3.32 -4.94
C ILE A 104 1.15 -4.37 -4.08
N THR A 105 1.32 -5.65 -4.41
CA THR A 105 0.69 -6.76 -3.68
C THR A 105 1.21 -6.86 -2.25
N ALA A 106 2.52 -6.68 -2.05
CA ALA A 106 3.15 -6.70 -0.73
C ALA A 106 2.67 -5.51 0.14
N GLY A 107 2.56 -4.32 -0.45
CA GLY A 107 2.02 -3.15 0.25
C GLY A 107 0.55 -3.34 0.66
N ALA A 108 -0.29 -3.89 -0.23
CA ALA A 108 -1.66 -4.24 0.13
C ALA A 108 -1.70 -5.23 1.31
N MET A 109 -0.85 -6.27 1.28
CA MET A 109 -0.76 -7.29 2.35
C MET A 109 -0.28 -6.69 3.67
N GLY A 110 0.74 -5.82 3.68
CA GLY A 110 1.23 -5.15 4.89
C GLY A 110 0.09 -4.45 5.63
N ASN A 111 -0.68 -3.63 4.93
CA ASN A 111 -1.82 -2.93 5.53
C ASN A 111 -3.00 -3.85 5.89
N ILE A 112 -3.16 -5.01 5.22
CA ILE A 112 -4.14 -6.05 5.61
C ILE A 112 -3.75 -6.67 6.96
N VAL A 113 -2.48 -6.93 7.19
CA VAL A 113 -1.97 -7.48 8.47
C VAL A 113 -2.35 -6.57 9.63
N ASP A 114 -2.13 -5.26 9.52
CA ASP A 114 -2.52 -4.29 10.54
C ASP A 114 -4.03 -4.36 10.80
N CYS A 115 -4.83 -4.27 9.73
CA CYS A 115 -6.29 -4.31 9.86
C CYS A 115 -6.77 -5.57 10.58
N PHE A 116 -6.19 -6.74 10.28
CA PHE A 116 -6.67 -8.02 10.81
C PHE A 116 -6.22 -8.26 12.24
N PHE A 117 -4.96 -7.94 12.56
CA PHE A 117 -4.33 -8.44 13.77
C PHE A 117 -4.01 -7.36 14.80
N TYR A 118 -3.79 -6.10 14.40
CA TYR A 118 -3.36 -5.07 15.36
C TYR A 118 -4.41 -4.79 16.43
N GLY A 119 -5.70 -4.80 16.09
CA GLY A 119 -6.76 -4.68 17.09
C GLY A 119 -6.79 -5.82 18.12
N LEU A 120 -6.33 -7.02 17.75
CA LEU A 120 -6.21 -8.15 18.66
C LEU A 120 -4.97 -8.05 19.55
N ILE A 121 -3.86 -7.54 19.02
CA ILE A 121 -2.57 -7.43 19.73
C ILE A 121 -2.55 -6.17 20.60
N TRP A 122 -3.06 -5.05 20.08
CA TRP A 122 -3.10 -3.73 20.71
C TRP A 122 -4.53 -3.17 20.69
N PRO A 123 -5.35 -3.42 21.74
CA PRO A 123 -6.77 -3.04 21.78
C PRO A 123 -7.02 -1.55 21.50
N GLU A 124 -6.07 -0.67 21.85
CA GLU A 124 -6.14 0.77 21.60
C GLU A 124 -6.08 1.13 20.10
N THR A 125 -5.68 0.21 19.24
CA THR A 125 -5.69 0.40 17.78
C THR A 125 -7.03 0.05 17.14
N VAL A 126 -7.99 -0.48 17.90
CA VAL A 126 -9.31 -0.81 17.35
C VAL A 126 -10.02 0.46 16.89
N THR A 127 -10.60 0.41 15.70
CA THR A 127 -11.38 1.52 15.16
C THR A 127 -12.57 1.82 16.08
N PRO A 128 -12.78 3.07 16.53
CA PRO A 128 -13.88 3.42 17.41
C PRO A 128 -15.24 3.02 16.82
N GLY A 129 -16.09 2.42 17.66
CA GLY A 129 -17.41 1.91 17.25
C GLY A 129 -17.40 0.57 16.53
N ALA A 130 -16.23 -0.08 16.39
CA ALA A 130 -16.14 -1.42 15.80
C ALA A 130 -16.78 -2.48 16.71
N PRO A 131 -17.49 -3.47 16.14
CA PRO A 131 -18.18 -4.51 16.94
C PRO A 131 -17.22 -5.54 17.53
N PHE A 132 -15.99 -5.66 17.01
CA PHE A 132 -14.95 -6.60 17.45
C PHE A 132 -13.57 -6.12 17.00
N ALA A 133 -12.51 -6.71 17.55
CA ALA A 133 -11.13 -6.28 17.29
C ALA A 133 -10.55 -6.81 15.95
N PHE A 134 -10.90 -8.05 15.56
CA PHE A 134 -10.44 -8.66 14.32
C PHE A 134 -10.96 -7.88 13.11
N MET A 135 -10.11 -7.61 12.11
CA MET A 135 -10.36 -6.81 10.91
C MET A 135 -10.56 -5.30 11.14
N PHE A 136 -10.62 -4.82 12.38
CA PHE A 136 -10.85 -3.41 12.69
C PHE A 136 -9.65 -2.70 13.31
N GLY A 137 -8.47 -3.32 13.27
CA GLY A 137 -7.21 -2.67 13.63
C GLY A 137 -6.94 -1.47 12.72
N GLN A 138 -6.50 -0.34 13.28
CA GLN A 138 -6.06 0.82 12.52
C GLN A 138 -4.65 0.57 11.98
N VAL A 139 -4.36 1.15 10.81
CA VAL A 139 -3.04 1.04 10.19
C VAL A 139 -2.08 2.00 10.88
N VAL A 140 -0.85 1.55 11.15
CA VAL A 140 0.22 2.37 11.71
C VAL A 140 0.93 3.11 10.59
N ASP A 141 0.86 4.46 10.62
CA ASP A 141 1.56 5.35 9.69
C ASP A 141 2.62 6.16 10.46
N MET A 142 3.75 6.50 9.79
CA MET A 142 4.85 7.16 10.45
C MET A 142 5.70 8.08 9.57
N PHE A 143 5.82 7.84 8.27
CA PHE A 143 6.66 8.65 7.40
C PHE A 143 5.98 9.97 7.09
N TYR A 144 6.63 11.07 7.46
CA TYR A 144 6.13 12.41 7.31
C TYR A 144 7.18 13.31 6.66
N PHE A 145 6.79 13.97 5.56
CA PHE A 145 7.66 14.84 4.77
C PHE A 145 7.05 16.22 4.60
N PRO A 146 7.00 17.04 5.66
CA PRO A 146 6.48 18.41 5.59
C PRO A 146 7.46 19.32 4.82
N LEU A 147 7.33 19.40 3.49
CA LEU A 147 8.32 20.10 2.67
C LEU A 147 8.22 21.62 2.80
N PHE A 148 7.02 22.18 2.65
CA PHE A 148 6.75 23.62 2.84
C PHE A 148 5.25 23.86 3.02
N ASP A 149 4.92 24.93 3.70
CA ASP A 149 3.54 25.39 3.85
C ASP A 149 3.17 26.32 2.71
N TYR A 150 1.94 26.17 2.20
CA TYR A 150 1.39 27.06 1.17
C TYR A 150 -0.06 27.43 1.49
N LYS A 151 -0.46 28.62 1.04
CA LYS A 151 -1.85 29.11 1.15
C LYS A 151 -2.27 29.71 -0.17
N LEU A 152 -3.28 29.12 -0.80
CA LEU A 152 -3.90 29.70 -2.00
C LEU A 152 -5.02 30.67 -1.61
N PRO A 153 -5.39 31.66 -2.48
CA PRO A 153 -6.35 32.71 -2.13
C PRO A 153 -7.72 32.22 -1.64
N TRP A 154 -8.12 31.02 -2.05
CA TRP A 154 -9.40 30.41 -1.67
C TRP A 154 -9.30 29.47 -0.47
N MET A 155 -8.14 29.33 0.15
CA MET A 155 -7.95 28.49 1.33
C MET A 155 -8.13 29.31 2.60
N GLU A 156 -8.89 28.76 3.54
CA GLU A 156 -9.07 29.35 4.86
C GLU A 156 -7.79 29.27 5.71
N TYR A 157 -7.10 28.10 5.68
CA TYR A 157 -5.88 27.83 6.42
C TYR A 157 -4.72 27.39 5.50
N PRO A 158 -3.46 27.65 5.86
CA PRO A 158 -2.32 27.08 5.17
C PRO A 158 -2.37 25.55 5.17
N ARG A 159 -1.83 24.94 4.11
CA ARG A 159 -1.62 23.49 4.03
C ARG A 159 -0.17 23.17 3.79
N THR A 160 0.29 22.08 4.37
CA THR A 160 1.64 21.57 4.14
C THR A 160 1.68 20.77 2.86
N PHE A 161 2.59 21.13 1.96
CA PHE A 161 2.84 20.32 0.77
C PHE A 161 3.51 19.00 1.19
N PHE A 162 2.95 17.91 0.71
CA PHE A 162 3.31 16.54 1.09
C PHE A 162 3.08 16.24 2.58
N GLY A 163 2.05 16.87 3.16
CA GLY A 163 1.70 16.79 4.59
C GLY A 163 0.99 15.49 5.00
N ALA A 164 0.80 14.54 4.11
CA ALA A 164 0.23 13.23 4.45
C ALA A 164 1.26 12.35 5.16
N VAL A 165 0.86 11.69 6.25
CA VAL A 165 1.66 10.66 6.90
C VAL A 165 1.32 9.32 6.26
N PHE A 166 2.32 8.49 5.98
CA PHE A 166 2.17 7.19 5.32
C PHE A 166 3.18 6.17 5.87
N ASN A 167 3.08 4.93 5.45
CA ASN A 167 3.93 3.83 5.90
C ASN A 167 4.74 3.18 4.76
N PHE A 168 5.55 2.17 5.09
CA PHE A 168 6.36 1.46 4.11
C PHE A 168 5.51 0.68 3.09
N ALA A 169 4.37 0.10 3.50
CA ALA A 169 3.46 -0.57 2.59
C ALA A 169 2.87 0.40 1.54
N ASP A 170 2.50 1.63 1.94
CA ASP A 170 2.02 2.67 1.02
C ASP A 170 3.12 3.11 0.05
N SER A 171 4.38 3.18 0.52
CA SER A 171 5.54 3.41 -0.33
C SER A 171 5.71 2.31 -1.39
N CYS A 172 5.54 1.03 -1.00
CA CYS A 172 5.60 -0.09 -1.93
C CYS A 172 4.50 0.00 -3.01
N VAL A 173 3.26 0.35 -2.63
CA VAL A 173 2.15 0.54 -3.58
C VAL A 173 2.47 1.68 -4.54
N THR A 174 2.88 2.82 -4.02
CA THR A 174 3.14 4.04 -4.79
C THR A 174 4.33 3.84 -5.74
N CYS A 175 5.48 3.41 -5.22
CA CYS A 175 6.68 3.18 -6.04
C CYS A 175 6.46 2.06 -7.07
N GLY A 176 5.78 0.97 -6.69
CA GLY A 176 5.42 -0.11 -7.62
C GLY A 176 4.53 0.37 -8.76
N SER A 177 3.52 1.19 -8.44
CA SER A 177 2.61 1.77 -9.44
C SER A 177 3.33 2.72 -10.39
N PHE A 178 4.10 3.68 -9.87
CA PHE A 178 4.89 4.58 -10.71
C PHE A 178 5.91 3.84 -11.55
N TYR A 179 6.59 2.84 -11.00
CA TYR A 179 7.53 2.01 -11.74
C TYR A 179 6.86 1.31 -12.94
N LEU A 180 5.66 0.75 -12.75
CA LEU A 180 4.93 0.12 -13.84
C LEU A 180 4.47 1.13 -14.89
N ILE A 181 3.95 2.28 -14.49
CA ILE A 181 3.48 3.33 -15.39
C ILE A 181 4.64 3.90 -16.21
N LEU A 182 5.77 4.24 -15.58
CA LEU A 182 6.88 4.91 -16.26
C LEU A 182 7.68 3.97 -17.17
N PHE A 183 7.89 2.72 -16.74
CA PHE A 183 8.83 1.81 -17.41
C PHE A 183 8.16 0.63 -18.13
N HIS A 184 6.89 0.31 -17.80
CA HIS A 184 6.24 -0.90 -18.29
C HIS A 184 4.85 -0.68 -18.90
N TYR A 185 4.39 0.57 -19.10
CA TYR A 185 3.08 0.86 -19.70
C TYR A 185 2.90 0.21 -21.08
N ARG A 186 3.97 0.17 -21.90
CA ARG A 186 3.95 -0.45 -23.23
C ARG A 186 3.66 -1.95 -23.20
N TYR A 187 4.06 -2.64 -22.15
CA TYR A 187 3.75 -4.06 -21.97
C TYR A 187 2.22 -4.26 -21.87
N PHE A 188 1.56 -3.45 -21.06
CA PHE A 188 0.12 -3.54 -20.86
C PHE A 188 -0.66 -3.12 -22.12
N ALA A 189 -0.25 -2.07 -22.80
CA ALA A 189 -0.86 -1.61 -24.05
C ALA A 189 -0.80 -2.70 -25.14
N LYS A 190 0.35 -3.37 -25.30
CA LYS A 190 0.52 -4.47 -26.27
C LYS A 190 -0.34 -5.70 -25.91
N GLU A 191 -0.50 -5.99 -24.62
CA GLU A 191 -1.37 -7.10 -24.18
C GLU A 191 -2.84 -6.84 -24.49
N GLU A 192 -3.31 -5.59 -24.33
CA GLU A 192 -4.67 -5.20 -24.71
C GLU A 192 -4.90 -5.31 -26.23
N GLU A 193 -3.99 -4.78 -27.05
CA GLU A 193 -4.07 -4.88 -28.50
C GLU A 193 -4.14 -6.34 -28.98
N ASN A 194 -3.37 -7.24 -28.38
CA ASN A 194 -3.40 -8.65 -28.69
C ASN A 194 -4.74 -9.31 -28.32
N LYS A 195 -5.33 -8.93 -27.18
CA LYS A 195 -6.66 -9.43 -26.77
C LYS A 195 -7.76 -8.98 -27.72
N GLU A 196 -7.74 -7.73 -28.19
CA GLU A 196 -8.70 -7.21 -29.16
C GLU A 196 -8.59 -7.94 -30.50
N LYS A 197 -7.37 -8.17 -31.01
CA LYS A 197 -7.14 -8.93 -32.24
C LYS A 197 -7.69 -10.36 -32.16
N VAL A 198 -7.49 -11.03 -31.02
CA VAL A 198 -8.04 -12.37 -30.81
C VAL A 198 -9.56 -12.34 -30.79
N LYS A 199 -10.18 -11.36 -30.13
CA LYS A 199 -11.64 -11.22 -30.06
C LYS A 199 -12.25 -10.99 -31.45
N ILE A 200 -11.69 -10.10 -32.27
CA ILE A 200 -12.14 -9.84 -33.64
C ILE A 200 -12.05 -11.10 -34.54
N ASN A 201 -11.01 -11.93 -34.31
CA ASN A 201 -10.85 -13.18 -35.07
C ASN A 201 -11.81 -14.30 -34.65
N LEU A 202 -12.37 -14.24 -33.43
CA LEU A 202 -13.35 -15.21 -32.94
C LEU A 202 -14.79 -14.86 -33.32
N GLU A 203 -15.04 -13.58 -33.68
CA GLU A 203 -16.35 -13.07 -34.11
C GLU A 203 -16.54 -13.15 -35.65
N LYS A 204 -15.53 -13.58 -36.41
CA LYS A 204 -15.57 -13.85 -37.87
C LYS A 204 -15.71 -15.33 -38.12
#